data_7f1f6ae149feb2d0015e18409e739abf
#
_entry.id   7f1f6ae149feb2d0015e18409e739abf
#
_cell.length_a   1.000
_cell.length_b   1.000
_cell.length_c   1.000
_cell.angle_alpha   90.00
_cell.angle_beta   90.00
_cell.angle_gamma   90.00
#
_symmetry.space_group_name_H-M   'P 1'
#
loop_
_entity.id
_entity.type
_entity.pdbx_description
1 polymer ?
#
loop_
_entity_poly.entity_id
_entity_poly.type
_entity_poly.pdbx_seq_one_letter_code
_entity_poly.pdbx_strand_id
1 'polypeptide(L)'
;MRIAVLGGGPAGLYFSLLMKQANPACDITTFDRNAADNTFGWGIVFSDKTMDGFREADEKVVNEIEANFRHWDDVDVFFKDRKITSSGHGFCGIARLKLQEIFQKRCAELGVKMVWETEVTDPDEYARNYDLVVAADGVSSTVRSKYEAHFNPRIDVRTNRFIWLGTKKKIDTAFTFAFKQTEWGWFNLHAYRFNDEMSTFIIETPEPTWYRAGLDKKEPAEAIAFCEDLFADLLDGNSLISNARHLRGSAVWMKFNRVLCERWFKDNIVLIGDAAHTAHFSIGSGTKLAMEDGIALTKVLNSNEGTVPERLARYQAERETEALKLQSAARNRMSWFEDIERYVYMEPEQLAFAVLTG
;
A
#
# COMPACT_ATOMS: atom_id res chain seq x y z
N MET A 1 -16.93 -22.13 -11.49
CA MET A 1 -17.29 -20.74 -11.19
C MET A 1 -16.49 -19.82 -12.12
N ARG A 2 -17.15 -18.87 -12.79
CA ARG A 2 -16.51 -17.83 -13.59
C ARG A 2 -16.33 -16.59 -12.71
N ILE A 3 -15.10 -16.11 -12.57
CA ILE A 3 -14.75 -15.01 -11.67
C ILE A 3 -14.11 -13.88 -12.48
N ALA A 4 -14.67 -12.70 -12.38
CA ALA A 4 -14.02 -11.46 -12.84
C ALA A 4 -13.33 -10.78 -11.67
N VAL A 5 -12.03 -10.47 -11.82
CA VAL A 5 -11.27 -9.69 -10.85
C VAL A 5 -10.95 -8.33 -11.49
N LEU A 6 -11.47 -7.27 -10.89
CA LEU A 6 -11.35 -5.91 -11.39
C LEU A 6 -10.23 -5.20 -10.63
N GLY A 7 -9.05 -5.15 -11.24
CA GLY A 7 -7.82 -4.61 -10.69
C GLY A 7 -6.70 -5.66 -10.61
N GLY A 8 -5.62 -5.42 -11.36
CA GLY A 8 -4.38 -6.23 -11.41
C GLY A 8 -3.31 -5.78 -10.41
N GLY A 9 -3.72 -5.15 -9.32
CA GLY A 9 -2.84 -4.84 -8.19
C GLY A 9 -2.61 -6.03 -7.26
N PRO A 10 -1.85 -5.84 -6.15
CA PRO A 10 -1.52 -6.94 -5.24
C PRO A 10 -2.73 -7.70 -4.71
N ALA A 11 -3.84 -7.01 -4.38
CA ALA A 11 -5.06 -7.67 -3.90
C ALA A 11 -5.65 -8.62 -4.95
N GLY A 12 -5.87 -8.12 -6.17
CA GLY A 12 -6.53 -8.87 -7.23
C GLY A 12 -5.69 -10.03 -7.75
N LEU A 13 -4.40 -9.81 -7.99
CA LEU A 13 -3.50 -10.87 -8.45
C LEU A 13 -3.30 -11.96 -7.40
N TYR A 14 -3.11 -11.55 -6.12
CA TYR A 14 -2.89 -12.53 -5.05
C TYR A 14 -4.15 -13.37 -4.79
N PHE A 15 -5.34 -12.76 -4.77
CA PHE A 15 -6.59 -13.50 -4.75
C PHE A 15 -6.72 -14.45 -5.95
N SER A 16 -6.42 -13.98 -7.16
CA SER A 16 -6.56 -14.77 -8.39
C SER A 16 -5.70 -16.03 -8.38
N LEU A 17 -4.43 -15.90 -7.98
CA LEU A 17 -3.52 -17.03 -7.90
C LEU A 17 -3.94 -18.04 -6.82
N LEU A 18 -4.31 -17.56 -5.62
CA LEU A 18 -4.74 -18.43 -4.53
C LEU A 18 -6.04 -19.18 -4.85
N MET A 19 -7.02 -18.46 -5.41
CA MET A 19 -8.30 -19.08 -5.80
C MET A 19 -8.12 -20.10 -6.90
N LYS A 20 -7.27 -19.83 -7.90
CA LYS A 20 -6.98 -20.78 -8.98
C LYS A 20 -6.19 -21.98 -8.50
N GLN A 21 -5.28 -21.80 -7.54
CA GLN A 21 -4.54 -22.88 -6.90
C GLN A 21 -5.48 -23.78 -6.07
N ALA A 22 -6.35 -23.18 -5.26
CA ALA A 22 -7.28 -23.91 -4.41
C ALA A 22 -8.41 -24.61 -5.21
N ASN A 23 -8.82 -24.03 -6.34
CA ASN A 23 -9.85 -24.58 -7.20
C ASN A 23 -9.48 -24.41 -8.69
N PRO A 24 -8.71 -25.35 -9.27
CA PRO A 24 -8.28 -25.29 -10.69
C PRO A 24 -9.43 -25.24 -11.71
N ALA A 25 -10.64 -25.67 -11.33
CA ALA A 25 -11.82 -25.64 -12.20
C ALA A 25 -12.45 -24.23 -12.34
N CYS A 26 -12.04 -23.25 -11.53
CA CYS A 26 -12.49 -21.88 -11.68
C CYS A 26 -11.91 -21.25 -12.96
N ASP A 27 -12.77 -20.55 -13.70
CA ASP A 27 -12.37 -19.70 -14.83
C ASP A 27 -12.22 -18.27 -14.29
N ILE A 28 -10.96 -17.80 -14.16
CA ILE A 28 -10.63 -16.49 -13.55
C ILE A 28 -10.04 -15.59 -14.62
N THR A 29 -10.64 -14.42 -14.78
CA THR A 29 -10.11 -13.35 -15.60
C THR A 29 -9.87 -12.10 -14.75
N THR A 30 -8.64 -11.62 -14.72
CA THR A 30 -8.24 -10.37 -14.08
C THR A 30 -8.13 -9.27 -15.12
N PHE A 31 -8.76 -8.13 -14.88
CA PHE A 31 -8.76 -6.95 -15.73
C PHE A 31 -8.03 -5.81 -15.04
N ASP A 32 -7.18 -5.09 -15.76
CA ASP A 32 -6.58 -3.84 -15.28
C ASP A 32 -6.54 -2.79 -16.38
N ARG A 33 -6.77 -1.53 -16.02
CA ARG A 33 -6.71 -0.39 -16.95
C ARG A 33 -5.29 -0.01 -17.36
N ASN A 34 -4.30 -0.43 -16.59
CA ASN A 34 -2.89 -0.15 -16.84
C ASN A 34 -2.23 -1.30 -17.61
N ALA A 35 -1.06 -1.04 -18.18
CA ALA A 35 -0.17 -2.08 -18.69
C ALA A 35 0.41 -2.91 -17.55
N ALA A 36 0.85 -4.13 -17.85
CA ALA A 36 1.33 -5.10 -16.87
C ALA A 36 2.53 -4.62 -16.04
N ASP A 37 3.40 -3.80 -16.62
CA ASP A 37 4.62 -3.26 -16.05
C ASP A 37 4.41 -1.88 -15.38
N ASN A 38 3.17 -1.39 -15.33
CA ASN A 38 2.86 -0.08 -14.78
C ASN A 38 2.41 -0.17 -13.32
N THR A 39 3.17 0.45 -12.42
CA THR A 39 2.82 0.54 -11.01
C THR A 39 3.17 1.92 -10.44
N PHE A 40 2.39 2.36 -9.45
CA PHE A 40 2.68 3.56 -8.68
C PHE A 40 3.37 3.20 -7.35
N GLY A 41 4.36 4.02 -6.97
CA GLY A 41 5.17 3.79 -5.76
C GLY A 41 6.39 2.91 -6.04
N TRP A 42 7.25 2.77 -5.04
CA TRP A 42 8.59 2.18 -5.20
C TRP A 42 8.74 0.87 -4.44
N GLY A 43 8.94 0.94 -3.15
CA GLY A 43 9.15 -0.22 -2.29
C GLY A 43 7.92 -0.55 -1.42
N ILE A 44 7.83 -1.79 -1.02
CA ILE A 44 6.85 -2.30 -0.04
C ILE A 44 7.65 -2.91 1.09
N VAL A 45 7.16 -2.76 2.32
CA VAL A 45 7.75 -3.33 3.52
C VAL A 45 6.82 -4.39 4.11
N PHE A 46 7.40 -5.51 4.51
CA PHE A 46 6.75 -6.54 5.32
C PHE A 46 7.56 -6.78 6.59
N SER A 47 6.92 -7.33 7.62
CA SER A 47 7.62 -7.92 8.77
C SER A 47 7.80 -9.43 8.56
N ASP A 48 8.80 -10.02 9.22
CA ASP A 48 9.06 -11.47 9.15
C ASP A 48 7.80 -12.28 9.50
N LYS A 49 7.08 -11.88 10.55
CA LYS A 49 5.81 -12.52 10.95
C LYS A 49 4.74 -12.48 9.85
N THR A 50 4.74 -11.45 9.00
CA THR A 50 3.82 -11.36 7.86
C THR A 50 4.17 -12.39 6.79
N MET A 51 5.46 -12.60 6.55
CA MET A 51 5.95 -13.58 5.57
C MET A 51 5.59 -15.01 5.98
N ASP A 52 5.63 -15.35 7.27
CA ASP A 52 5.21 -16.67 7.76
C ASP A 52 3.74 -16.99 7.40
N GLY A 53 2.83 -16.03 7.62
CA GLY A 53 1.42 -16.20 7.25
C GLY A 53 1.18 -16.36 5.75
N PHE A 54 1.98 -15.70 4.90
CA PHE A 54 1.88 -15.86 3.45
C PHE A 54 2.46 -17.20 2.97
N ARG A 55 3.47 -17.73 3.65
CA ARG A 55 4.07 -19.04 3.35
C ARG A 55 3.05 -20.17 3.46
N GLU A 56 2.17 -20.14 4.45
CA GLU A 56 1.08 -21.09 4.60
C GLU A 56 0.10 -21.06 3.41
N ALA A 57 -0.07 -19.90 2.77
CA ALA A 57 -0.99 -19.74 1.64
C ALA A 57 -0.37 -20.15 0.30
N ASP A 58 0.86 -19.76 -0.01
CA ASP A 58 1.63 -20.18 -1.20
C ASP A 58 3.14 -20.05 -0.92
N GLU A 59 3.78 -21.17 -0.56
CA GLU A 59 5.22 -21.25 -0.29
C GLU A 59 6.07 -20.83 -1.50
N LYS A 60 5.62 -21.17 -2.72
CA LYS A 60 6.36 -20.83 -3.95
C LYS A 60 6.45 -19.32 -4.16
N VAL A 61 5.35 -18.61 -3.93
CA VAL A 61 5.32 -17.14 -4.00
C VAL A 61 6.25 -16.53 -2.94
N VAL A 62 6.20 -17.03 -1.70
CA VAL A 62 7.02 -16.49 -0.61
C VAL A 62 8.51 -16.73 -0.90
N ASN A 63 8.90 -17.91 -1.38
CA ASN A 63 10.29 -18.19 -1.74
C ASN A 63 10.80 -17.24 -2.85
N GLU A 64 9.95 -16.88 -3.83
CA GLU A 64 10.32 -15.89 -4.85
C GLU A 64 10.40 -14.47 -4.27
N ILE A 65 9.53 -14.09 -3.33
CA ILE A 65 9.61 -12.80 -2.63
C ILE A 65 10.92 -12.74 -1.84
N GLU A 66 11.25 -13.74 -1.05
CA GLU A 66 12.47 -13.80 -0.23
C GLU A 66 13.76 -13.78 -1.06
N ALA A 67 13.76 -14.38 -2.23
CA ALA A 67 14.88 -14.30 -3.15
C ALA A 67 15.13 -12.88 -3.72
N ASN A 68 14.17 -11.97 -3.59
CA ASN A 68 14.22 -10.63 -4.17
C ASN A 68 14.06 -9.49 -3.16
N PHE A 69 13.91 -9.78 -1.87
CA PHE A 69 13.79 -8.73 -0.87
C PHE A 69 15.14 -8.31 -0.25
N ARG A 70 15.11 -7.19 0.48
CA ARG A 70 16.18 -6.74 1.37
C ARG A 70 15.67 -6.77 2.79
N HIS A 71 16.46 -7.40 3.69
CA HIS A 71 16.14 -7.52 5.11
C HIS A 71 16.97 -6.54 5.94
N TRP A 72 16.39 -6.00 7.00
CA TRP A 72 17.06 -5.19 8.02
C TRP A 72 16.36 -5.30 9.37
N ASP A 73 17.14 -5.25 10.44
CA ASP A 73 16.64 -5.33 11.81
C ASP A 73 16.52 -3.97 12.48
N ASP A 74 17.21 -2.96 11.95
CA ASP A 74 17.35 -1.67 12.58
C ASP A 74 16.32 -0.65 12.06
N VAL A 75 15.98 0.29 12.93
CA VAL A 75 15.29 1.53 12.59
C VAL A 75 16.14 2.70 13.07
N ASP A 76 16.50 3.58 12.15
CA ASP A 76 17.22 4.82 12.42
C ASP A 76 16.27 6.02 12.51
N VAL A 77 16.42 6.83 13.54
CA VAL A 77 15.69 8.09 13.69
C VAL A 77 16.67 9.25 13.77
N PHE A 78 16.61 10.14 12.77
CA PHE A 78 17.42 11.37 12.71
C PHE A 78 16.59 12.55 13.21
N PHE A 79 17.04 13.17 14.29
CA PHE A 79 16.38 14.31 14.91
C PHE A 79 17.39 15.19 15.67
N LYS A 80 17.34 16.54 15.48
CA LYS A 80 18.23 17.51 16.12
C LYS A 80 19.72 17.12 15.97
N ASP A 81 20.15 16.86 14.73
CA ASP A 81 21.51 16.47 14.38
C ASP A 81 22.05 15.20 15.07
N ARG A 82 21.16 14.41 15.64
CA ARG A 82 21.48 13.13 16.27
C ARG A 82 20.78 11.99 15.54
N LYS A 83 21.48 10.86 15.49
CA LYS A 83 20.97 9.58 15.01
C LYS A 83 20.75 8.65 16.20
N ILE A 84 19.54 8.13 16.35
CA ILE A 84 19.18 7.10 17.33
C ILE A 84 18.82 5.83 16.56
N THR A 85 19.46 4.73 16.88
CA THR A 85 19.21 3.41 16.27
C THR A 85 18.50 2.50 17.27
N SER A 86 17.43 1.84 16.80
CA SER A 86 16.72 0.78 17.54
C SER A 86 16.79 -0.49 16.73
N SER A 87 17.14 -1.61 17.35
CA SER A 87 17.37 -2.92 16.70
C SER A 87 16.29 -3.95 17.04
N GLY A 88 16.23 -5.04 16.29
CA GLY A 88 15.34 -6.17 16.55
C GLY A 88 13.93 -6.02 15.99
N HIS A 89 13.76 -5.28 14.88
CA HIS A 89 12.44 -5.03 14.27
C HIS A 89 12.03 -6.06 13.22
N GLY A 90 12.97 -6.72 12.53
CA GLY A 90 12.71 -7.77 11.55
C GLY A 90 11.82 -7.30 10.38
N PHE A 91 12.36 -6.44 9.51
CA PHE A 91 11.67 -5.96 8.33
C PHE A 91 12.32 -6.44 7.04
N CYS A 92 11.51 -6.62 6.00
CA CYS A 92 11.99 -6.83 4.65
C CYS A 92 11.30 -5.90 3.66
N GLY A 93 12.06 -5.45 2.64
CA GLY A 93 11.58 -4.58 1.58
C GLY A 93 11.73 -5.21 0.21
N ILE A 94 10.72 -5.06 -0.63
CA ILE A 94 10.71 -5.52 -2.02
C ILE A 94 10.22 -4.41 -2.94
N ALA A 95 10.75 -4.34 -4.18
CA ALA A 95 10.20 -3.45 -5.19
C ALA A 95 8.74 -3.81 -5.48
N ARG A 96 7.85 -2.81 -5.48
CA ARG A 96 6.42 -3.01 -5.76
C ARG A 96 6.19 -3.66 -7.13
N LEU A 97 6.92 -3.23 -8.14
CA LEU A 97 6.87 -3.84 -9.48
C LEU A 97 7.29 -5.31 -9.42
N LYS A 98 8.36 -5.64 -8.69
CA LYS A 98 8.85 -7.02 -8.56
C LYS A 98 7.83 -7.94 -7.89
N LEU A 99 7.16 -7.47 -6.82
CA LEU A 99 6.06 -8.21 -6.19
C LEU A 99 4.94 -8.49 -7.19
N GLN A 100 4.58 -7.49 -7.99
CA GLN A 100 3.54 -7.61 -9.01
C GLN A 100 3.94 -8.61 -10.10
N GLU A 101 5.19 -8.58 -10.59
CA GLU A 101 5.74 -9.56 -11.54
C GLU A 101 5.67 -11.00 -11.00
N ILE A 102 6.03 -11.20 -9.73
CA ILE A 102 5.95 -12.51 -9.06
C ILE A 102 4.52 -13.04 -9.10
N PHE A 103 3.54 -12.20 -8.75
CA PHE A 103 2.13 -12.60 -8.77
C PHE A 103 1.61 -12.85 -10.18
N GLN A 104 1.96 -12.02 -11.16
CA GLN A 104 1.59 -12.20 -12.58
C GLN A 104 2.15 -13.51 -13.13
N LYS A 105 3.43 -13.79 -12.87
CA LYS A 105 4.06 -15.05 -13.27
C LYS A 105 3.33 -16.24 -12.67
N ARG A 106 3.02 -16.21 -11.38
CA ARG A 106 2.30 -17.27 -10.69
C ARG A 106 0.86 -17.44 -11.22
N CYS A 107 0.17 -16.34 -11.50
CA CYS A 107 -1.15 -16.35 -12.17
C CYS A 107 -1.09 -17.05 -13.53
N ALA A 108 -0.10 -16.71 -14.35
CA ALA A 108 0.09 -17.31 -15.68
C ALA A 108 0.38 -18.81 -15.59
N GLU A 109 1.25 -19.25 -14.67
CA GLU A 109 1.55 -20.66 -14.42
C GLU A 109 0.31 -21.48 -14.04
N LEU A 110 -0.61 -20.87 -13.29
CA LEU A 110 -1.86 -21.51 -12.86
C LEU A 110 -2.97 -21.43 -13.92
N GLY A 111 -2.78 -20.64 -14.99
CA GLY A 111 -3.77 -20.48 -16.05
C GLY A 111 -4.85 -19.42 -15.74
N VAL A 112 -4.55 -18.40 -14.93
CA VAL A 112 -5.37 -17.21 -14.77
C VAL A 112 -5.22 -16.35 -16.02
N LYS A 113 -6.34 -15.92 -16.61
CA LYS A 113 -6.34 -14.99 -17.72
C LYS A 113 -6.16 -13.56 -17.20
N MET A 114 -5.19 -12.83 -17.73
CA MET A 114 -4.95 -11.41 -17.41
C MET A 114 -5.18 -10.54 -18.64
N VAL A 115 -5.99 -9.51 -18.52
CA VAL A 115 -6.36 -8.56 -19.58
C VAL A 115 -5.99 -7.16 -19.13
N TRP A 116 -4.92 -6.65 -19.70
CA TRP A 116 -4.36 -5.34 -19.40
C TRP A 116 -4.95 -4.25 -20.30
N GLU A 117 -4.72 -2.98 -19.95
CA GLU A 117 -5.17 -1.79 -20.69
C GLU A 117 -6.69 -1.79 -20.93
N THR A 118 -7.44 -2.38 -19.99
CA THR A 118 -8.89 -2.51 -20.05
C THR A 118 -9.54 -1.86 -18.82
N GLU A 119 -10.11 -0.68 -19.03
CA GLU A 119 -10.83 0.05 -17.97
C GLU A 119 -12.25 -0.51 -17.82
N VAL A 120 -12.59 -0.93 -16.61
CA VAL A 120 -13.95 -1.38 -16.27
C VAL A 120 -14.80 -0.16 -15.96
N THR A 121 -15.67 0.22 -16.89
CA THR A 121 -16.57 1.38 -16.77
C THR A 121 -17.97 1.02 -16.28
N ASP A 122 -18.43 -0.20 -16.55
CA ASP A 122 -19.74 -0.71 -16.10
C ASP A 122 -19.61 -2.03 -15.31
N PRO A 123 -19.50 -1.97 -13.96
CA PRO A 123 -19.49 -3.18 -13.13
C PRO A 123 -20.71 -4.09 -13.26
N ASP A 124 -21.90 -3.55 -13.64
CA ASP A 124 -23.11 -4.36 -13.83
C ASP A 124 -22.97 -5.33 -14.99
N GLU A 125 -22.21 -4.99 -16.02
CA GLU A 125 -21.93 -5.91 -17.15
C GLU A 125 -21.20 -7.16 -16.63
N TYR A 126 -20.19 -6.95 -15.80
CA TYR A 126 -19.44 -8.06 -15.20
C TYR A 126 -20.30 -8.87 -14.23
N ALA A 127 -21.11 -8.20 -13.40
CA ALA A 127 -22.00 -8.89 -12.45
C ALA A 127 -23.03 -9.80 -13.16
N ARG A 128 -23.48 -9.42 -14.36
CA ARG A 128 -24.38 -10.26 -15.17
C ARG A 128 -23.67 -11.42 -15.85
N ASN A 129 -22.41 -11.25 -16.24
CA ASN A 129 -21.67 -12.23 -17.06
C ASN A 129 -20.80 -13.20 -16.27
N TYR A 130 -20.54 -12.93 -14.99
CA TYR A 130 -19.70 -13.73 -14.11
C TYR A 130 -20.47 -14.19 -12.88
N ASP A 131 -20.10 -15.33 -12.33
CA ASP A 131 -20.72 -15.86 -11.14
C ASP A 131 -20.29 -15.09 -9.88
N LEU A 132 -19.11 -14.47 -9.94
CA LEU A 132 -18.54 -13.60 -8.89
C LEU A 132 -17.72 -12.47 -9.53
N VAL A 133 -17.84 -11.26 -8.98
CA VAL A 133 -17.01 -10.10 -9.30
C VAL A 133 -16.23 -9.68 -8.06
N VAL A 134 -14.90 -9.70 -8.15
CA VAL A 134 -14.00 -9.26 -7.08
C VAL A 134 -13.44 -7.89 -7.46
N ALA A 135 -13.89 -6.85 -6.79
CA ALA A 135 -13.43 -5.48 -6.99
C ALA A 135 -12.17 -5.23 -6.16
N ALA A 136 -11.03 -5.21 -6.83
CA ALA A 136 -9.69 -4.92 -6.33
C ALA A 136 -9.10 -3.65 -6.99
N ASP A 137 -9.98 -2.73 -7.40
CA ASP A 137 -9.70 -1.55 -8.22
C ASP A 137 -9.15 -0.35 -7.43
N GLY A 138 -8.73 -0.59 -6.18
CA GLY A 138 -7.91 0.31 -5.39
C GLY A 138 -8.67 1.46 -4.72
N VAL A 139 -7.91 2.43 -4.21
CA VAL A 139 -8.43 3.56 -3.41
C VAL A 139 -9.47 4.41 -4.15
N SER A 140 -9.35 4.51 -5.48
CA SER A 140 -10.30 5.24 -6.35
C SER A 140 -11.33 4.31 -7.00
N SER A 141 -11.75 3.26 -6.30
CA SER A 141 -12.63 2.21 -6.81
C SER A 141 -13.88 2.75 -7.52
N THR A 142 -14.01 2.39 -8.78
CA THR A 142 -15.19 2.66 -9.61
C THR A 142 -16.39 1.84 -9.13
N VAL A 143 -16.14 0.59 -8.71
CA VAL A 143 -17.19 -0.30 -8.19
C VAL A 143 -17.78 0.26 -6.89
N ARG A 144 -16.92 0.66 -5.94
CA ARG A 144 -17.36 1.29 -4.68
C ARG A 144 -18.18 2.55 -4.96
N SER A 145 -17.71 3.41 -5.85
CA SER A 145 -18.39 4.67 -6.19
C SER A 145 -19.75 4.42 -6.85
N LYS A 146 -19.84 3.44 -7.75
CA LYS A 146 -21.12 3.11 -8.42
C LYS A 146 -22.22 2.65 -7.42
N TYR A 147 -21.83 1.92 -6.39
CA TYR A 147 -22.76 1.41 -5.38
C TYR A 147 -22.55 2.08 -4.01
N GLU A 148 -22.19 3.35 -4.00
CA GLU A 148 -21.85 4.12 -2.80
C GLU A 148 -22.93 4.01 -1.71
N ALA A 149 -24.21 4.16 -2.08
CA ALA A 149 -25.34 4.05 -1.15
C ALA A 149 -25.45 2.67 -0.48
N HIS A 150 -24.95 1.60 -1.14
CA HIS A 150 -24.93 0.25 -0.56
C HIS A 150 -23.70 0.01 0.30
N PHE A 151 -22.50 0.28 -0.22
CA PHE A 151 -21.24 0.05 0.49
C PHE A 151 -21.03 1.02 1.65
N ASN A 152 -21.70 2.18 1.62
CA ASN A 152 -21.66 3.25 2.63
C ASN A 152 -20.22 3.58 3.07
N PRO A 153 -19.33 4.00 2.14
CA PRO A 153 -17.92 4.25 2.46
C PRO A 153 -17.79 5.51 3.34
N ARG A 154 -16.98 5.39 4.37
CA ARG A 154 -16.47 6.54 5.12
C ARG A 154 -15.12 6.90 4.53
N ILE A 155 -15.01 8.07 3.90
CA ILE A 155 -13.77 8.57 3.32
C ILE A 155 -13.30 9.77 4.13
N ASP A 156 -12.18 9.59 4.83
CA ASP A 156 -11.53 10.64 5.63
C ASP A 156 -10.24 11.06 4.91
N VAL A 157 -10.28 12.25 4.28
CA VAL A 157 -9.12 12.83 3.58
C VAL A 157 -8.22 13.47 4.62
N ARG A 158 -7.01 12.91 4.77
CA ARG A 158 -6.06 13.38 5.78
C ARG A 158 -5.39 14.69 5.38
N THR A 159 -4.90 15.41 6.37
CA THR A 159 -4.43 16.78 6.18
C THR A 159 -3.01 16.84 5.65
N ASN A 160 -2.12 15.96 6.09
CA ASN A 160 -0.74 15.97 5.62
C ASN A 160 -0.63 15.78 4.11
N ARG A 161 0.39 16.42 3.55
CA ARG A 161 0.83 16.21 2.17
C ARG A 161 2.02 15.28 2.17
N PHE A 162 2.07 14.34 1.24
CA PHE A 162 3.21 13.47 1.05
C PHE A 162 3.58 13.35 -0.43
N ILE A 163 4.85 13.10 -0.68
CA ILE A 163 5.40 12.79 -1.98
C ILE A 163 6.17 11.47 -1.91
N TRP A 164 5.92 10.56 -2.84
CA TRP A 164 6.55 9.25 -2.87
C TRP A 164 7.59 9.19 -3.97
N LEU A 165 8.85 9.26 -3.59
CA LEU A 165 10.01 9.29 -4.47
C LEU A 165 10.85 8.02 -4.30
N GLY A 166 11.72 7.78 -5.29
CA GLY A 166 12.80 6.80 -5.24
C GLY A 166 14.16 7.50 -5.32
N THR A 167 15.22 6.81 -4.90
CA THR A 167 16.59 7.29 -5.04
C THR A 167 17.55 6.13 -5.22
N LYS A 168 18.69 6.39 -5.90
CA LYS A 168 19.82 5.45 -5.97
C LYS A 168 20.69 5.47 -4.70
N LYS A 169 20.45 6.40 -3.78
CA LYS A 169 21.05 6.34 -2.45
C LYS A 169 20.64 5.05 -1.77
N LYS A 170 21.62 4.23 -1.43
CA LYS A 170 21.41 2.97 -0.72
C LYS A 170 21.27 3.25 0.78
N ILE A 171 20.07 3.02 1.30
CA ILE A 171 19.78 3.08 2.74
C ILE A 171 19.89 1.64 3.26
N ASP A 172 21.14 1.23 3.52
CA ASP A 172 21.50 -0.18 3.60
C ASP A 172 21.19 -0.86 4.94
N THR A 173 21.13 -0.11 6.03
CA THR A 173 21.23 -0.69 7.37
C THR A 173 19.94 -0.67 8.16
N ALA A 174 18.98 0.19 7.81
CA ALA A 174 17.82 0.43 8.64
C ALA A 174 16.64 1.01 7.87
N PHE A 175 15.44 0.83 8.38
CA PHE A 175 14.33 1.72 8.04
C PHE A 175 14.63 3.09 8.68
N THR A 176 14.61 4.14 7.87
CA THR A 176 15.05 5.48 8.31
C THR A 176 13.89 6.44 8.42
N PHE A 177 13.71 7.04 9.60
CA PHE A 177 12.94 8.25 9.82
C PHE A 177 13.89 9.43 9.97
N ALA A 178 13.58 10.57 9.35
CA ALA A 178 14.30 11.82 9.59
C ALA A 178 13.33 12.99 9.72
N PHE A 179 13.62 13.89 10.65
CA PHE A 179 12.81 15.07 10.93
C PHE A 179 13.63 16.31 10.73
N LYS A 180 13.20 17.18 9.82
CA LYS A 180 13.87 18.44 9.47
C LYS A 180 13.00 19.63 9.85
N GLN A 181 13.56 20.53 10.66
CA GLN A 181 12.97 21.83 10.91
C GLN A 181 13.42 22.81 9.84
N THR A 182 12.47 23.60 9.33
CA THR A 182 12.71 24.69 8.37
C THR A 182 12.03 25.95 8.87
N GLU A 183 12.27 27.07 8.20
CA GLU A 183 11.53 28.32 8.46
C GLU A 183 10.02 28.21 8.21
N TRP A 184 9.59 27.22 7.38
CA TRP A 184 8.17 26.97 7.05
C TRP A 184 7.48 26.01 8.03
N GLY A 185 8.26 25.21 8.77
CA GLY A 185 7.78 24.18 9.67
C GLY A 185 8.54 22.86 9.51
N TRP A 186 7.88 21.75 9.85
CA TRP A 186 8.51 20.43 9.92
C TRP A 186 8.22 19.57 8.69
N PHE A 187 9.27 18.89 8.23
CA PHE A 187 9.19 17.81 7.23
C PHE A 187 9.72 16.53 7.84
N ASN A 188 9.05 15.42 7.55
CA ASN A 188 9.51 14.10 7.95
C ASN A 188 9.72 13.20 6.74
N LEU A 189 10.71 12.33 6.86
CA LEU A 189 11.13 11.37 5.87
C LEU A 189 10.89 9.95 6.38
N HIS A 190 10.40 9.09 5.48
CA HIS A 190 10.38 7.65 5.61
C HIS A 190 11.21 7.07 4.46
N ALA A 191 12.32 6.40 4.76
CA ALA A 191 13.19 5.89 3.72
C ALA A 191 13.69 4.48 4.06
N TYR A 192 13.79 3.63 3.03
CA TYR A 192 14.26 2.26 3.16
C TYR A 192 14.65 1.69 1.80
N ARG A 193 15.63 0.80 1.80
CA ARG A 193 16.05 0.09 0.60
C ARG A 193 15.09 -1.05 0.27
N PHE A 194 14.79 -1.26 -1.01
CA PHE A 194 13.90 -2.33 -1.45
C PHE A 194 14.50 -3.26 -2.52
N ASN A 195 15.65 -2.91 -3.09
CA ASN A 195 16.44 -3.78 -3.98
C ASN A 195 17.94 -3.37 -3.95
N ASP A 196 18.76 -3.93 -4.83
CA ASP A 196 20.22 -3.66 -4.87
C ASP A 196 20.58 -2.25 -5.31
N GLU A 197 19.69 -1.54 -6.00
CA GLU A 197 19.98 -0.28 -6.66
C GLU A 197 19.25 0.91 -6.06
N MET A 198 18.09 0.70 -5.44
CA MET A 198 17.15 1.74 -5.13
C MET A 198 16.63 1.69 -3.70
N SER A 199 16.33 2.87 -3.17
CA SER A 199 15.57 3.07 -1.93
C SER A 199 14.32 3.88 -2.16
N THR A 200 13.28 3.61 -1.37
CA THR A 200 12.10 4.46 -1.23
C THR A 200 12.47 5.70 -0.42
N PHE A 201 11.88 6.84 -0.79
CA PHE A 201 12.09 8.13 -0.15
C PHE A 201 10.75 8.88 -0.10
N ILE A 202 9.98 8.71 0.99
CA ILE A 202 8.68 9.36 1.18
C ILE A 202 8.87 10.54 2.10
N ILE A 203 8.51 11.73 1.61
CA ILE A 203 8.54 12.95 2.42
C ILE A 203 7.10 13.34 2.73
N GLU A 204 6.85 13.67 3.99
CA GLU A 204 5.55 14.07 4.49
C GLU A 204 5.68 15.37 5.29
N THR A 205 4.66 16.24 5.20
CA THR A 205 4.61 17.53 5.93
C THR A 205 3.16 17.93 6.20
N PRO A 206 2.91 18.65 7.31
CA PRO A 206 1.61 19.27 7.56
C PRO A 206 1.21 20.24 6.44
N GLU A 207 -0.07 20.24 6.06
CA GLU A 207 -0.56 21.09 4.96
C GLU A 207 -0.25 22.58 5.14
N PRO A 208 -0.32 23.19 6.35
CA PRO A 208 0.10 24.58 6.52
C PRO A 208 1.59 24.82 6.22
N THR A 209 2.46 23.87 6.56
CA THR A 209 3.90 23.92 6.22
C THR A 209 4.10 23.85 4.71
N TRP A 210 3.38 22.94 4.04
CA TRP A 210 3.41 22.77 2.59
C TRP A 210 3.04 24.07 1.84
N TYR A 211 1.99 24.79 2.31
CA TYR A 211 1.60 26.08 1.74
C TYR A 211 2.63 27.19 2.02
N ARG A 212 3.17 27.28 3.26
CA ARG A 212 4.19 28.28 3.60
C ARG A 212 5.48 28.09 2.80
N ALA A 213 5.84 26.86 2.48
CA ALA A 213 6.98 26.52 1.62
C ALA A 213 6.70 26.79 0.11
N GLY A 214 5.49 27.23 -0.26
CA GLY A 214 5.10 27.52 -1.63
C GLY A 214 5.05 26.30 -2.54
N LEU A 215 4.91 25.08 -1.96
CA LEU A 215 4.92 23.83 -2.71
C LEU A 215 3.64 23.62 -3.54
N ASP A 216 2.58 24.36 -3.24
CA ASP A 216 1.34 24.42 -4.01
C ASP A 216 1.49 25.09 -5.39
N LYS A 217 2.56 25.87 -5.57
CA LYS A 217 2.84 26.67 -6.78
C LYS A 217 4.02 26.14 -7.59
N LYS A 218 4.71 25.13 -7.07
CA LYS A 218 5.89 24.55 -7.72
C LYS A 218 5.50 23.52 -8.77
N GLU A 219 6.14 23.58 -9.92
CA GLU A 219 6.09 22.50 -10.88
C GLU A 219 6.73 21.22 -10.31
N PRO A 220 6.38 20.03 -10.81
CA PRO A 220 6.89 18.76 -10.29
C PRO A 220 8.41 18.69 -10.13
N ALA A 221 9.16 19.19 -11.12
CA ALA A 221 10.63 19.20 -11.07
C ALA A 221 11.16 20.13 -9.96
N GLU A 222 10.55 21.28 -9.76
CA GLU A 222 10.93 22.23 -8.70
C GLU A 222 10.60 21.69 -7.31
N ALA A 223 9.48 20.95 -7.19
CA ALA A 223 9.11 20.30 -5.93
C ALA A 223 10.09 19.16 -5.57
N ILE A 224 10.57 18.41 -6.57
CA ILE A 224 11.60 17.40 -6.36
C ILE A 224 12.94 18.04 -5.96
N ALA A 225 13.38 19.08 -6.67
CA ALA A 225 14.60 19.80 -6.33
C ALA A 225 14.56 20.39 -4.90
N PHE A 226 13.42 20.94 -4.47
CA PHE A 226 13.21 21.36 -3.08
C PHE A 226 13.42 20.19 -2.09
N CYS A 227 12.90 19.02 -2.40
CA CYS A 227 13.08 17.83 -1.56
C CYS A 227 14.56 17.35 -1.53
N GLU A 228 15.26 17.43 -2.66
CA GLU A 228 16.70 17.12 -2.76
C GLU A 228 17.52 18.08 -1.89
N ASP A 229 17.29 19.37 -1.97
CA ASP A 229 17.98 20.38 -1.15
C ASP A 229 17.69 20.17 0.34
N LEU A 230 16.44 19.89 0.70
CA LEU A 230 16.02 19.69 2.09
C LEU A 230 16.72 18.49 2.75
N PHE A 231 16.94 17.41 2.01
CA PHE A 231 17.55 16.16 2.51
C PHE A 231 18.88 15.85 1.86
N ALA A 232 19.62 16.87 1.39
CA ALA A 232 20.90 16.72 0.71
C ALA A 232 21.94 15.93 1.53
N ASP A 233 21.94 16.11 2.86
CA ASP A 233 22.80 15.41 3.81
C ASP A 233 22.53 13.89 3.88
N LEU A 234 21.30 13.46 3.65
CA LEU A 234 20.93 12.03 3.62
C LEU A 234 21.03 11.43 2.21
N LEU A 235 20.92 12.25 1.18
CA LEU A 235 21.00 11.80 -0.21
C LEU A 235 22.43 11.58 -0.71
N ASP A 236 23.44 12.21 -0.07
CA ASP A 236 24.86 12.02 -0.41
C ASP A 236 25.12 12.20 -1.92
N GLY A 237 24.55 13.27 -2.50
CA GLY A 237 24.67 13.61 -3.91
C GLY A 237 23.81 12.80 -4.88
N ASN A 238 22.97 11.89 -4.40
CA ASN A 238 22.04 11.16 -5.26
C ASN A 238 20.74 11.95 -5.49
N SER A 239 20.19 11.83 -6.69
CA SER A 239 18.92 12.48 -7.06
C SER A 239 17.70 11.71 -6.57
N LEU A 240 16.59 12.43 -6.48
CA LEU A 240 15.25 11.88 -6.27
C LEU A 240 14.52 11.66 -7.60
N ILE A 241 13.78 10.57 -7.69
CA ILE A 241 13.10 10.13 -8.91
C ILE A 241 11.60 9.92 -8.61
N SER A 242 10.73 10.46 -9.46
CA SER A 242 9.29 10.20 -9.40
C SER A 242 8.87 9.20 -10.46
N ASN A 243 7.99 8.25 -10.11
CA ASN A 243 7.30 7.37 -11.05
C ASN A 243 5.79 7.68 -11.17
N ALA A 244 5.37 8.87 -10.72
CA ALA A 244 3.97 9.30 -10.72
C ALA A 244 3.44 9.79 -12.09
N ARG A 245 4.21 9.70 -13.17
CA ARG A 245 3.90 10.27 -14.51
C ARG A 245 2.56 9.80 -15.10
N HIS A 246 2.10 8.62 -14.73
CA HIS A 246 0.85 8.01 -15.22
C HIS A 246 -0.37 8.32 -14.34
N LEU A 247 -0.20 8.99 -13.21
CA LEU A 247 -1.34 9.42 -12.40
C LEU A 247 -2.08 10.55 -13.12
N ARG A 248 -3.38 10.40 -13.31
CA ARG A 248 -4.25 11.47 -13.83
C ARG A 248 -4.12 12.69 -12.92
N GLY A 249 -3.57 13.79 -13.46
CA GLY A 249 -3.39 15.05 -12.74
C GLY A 249 -1.99 15.30 -12.19
N SER A 250 -0.97 14.48 -12.50
CA SER A 250 0.45 14.66 -12.17
C SER A 250 0.76 15.26 -10.78
N ALA A 251 -0.10 15.01 -9.80
CA ALA A 251 0.11 15.49 -8.45
C ALA A 251 1.34 14.79 -7.85
N VAL A 252 2.43 15.51 -7.75
CA VAL A 252 3.65 15.05 -7.09
C VAL A 252 3.37 14.94 -5.59
N TRP A 253 2.65 15.92 -5.02
CA TRP A 253 2.19 15.92 -3.63
C TRP A 253 0.75 15.46 -3.52
N MET A 254 0.49 14.49 -2.63
CA MET A 254 -0.79 13.83 -2.45
C MET A 254 -1.30 13.97 -1.02
N LYS A 255 -2.60 13.79 -0.84
CA LYS A 255 -3.22 13.52 0.46
C LYS A 255 -3.56 12.04 0.57
N PHE A 256 -3.50 11.51 1.78
CA PHE A 256 -3.94 10.15 2.02
C PHE A 256 -5.46 10.11 2.22
N ASN A 257 -6.12 9.21 1.51
CA ASN A 257 -7.55 8.94 1.67
C ASN A 257 -7.72 7.68 2.55
N ARG A 258 -8.20 7.88 3.77
CA ARG A 258 -8.62 6.77 4.62
C ARG A 258 -10.02 6.34 4.21
N VAL A 259 -10.13 5.17 3.62
CA VAL A 259 -11.39 4.55 3.20
C VAL A 259 -11.75 3.43 4.17
N LEU A 260 -13.02 3.35 4.54
CA LEU A 260 -13.62 2.22 5.23
C LEU A 260 -15.08 2.07 4.78
N CYS A 261 -15.39 0.99 4.08
CA CYS A 261 -16.76 0.64 3.73
C CYS A 261 -17.46 -0.04 4.91
N GLU A 262 -18.76 0.27 5.11
CA GLU A 262 -19.58 -0.41 6.10
C GLU A 262 -19.96 -1.82 5.62
N ARG A 263 -20.25 -1.96 4.32
CA ARG A 263 -20.48 -3.25 3.68
C ARG A 263 -19.42 -3.48 2.62
N TRP A 264 -18.96 -4.72 2.51
CA TRP A 264 -17.89 -5.08 1.57
C TRP A 264 -18.38 -5.94 0.40
N PHE A 265 -19.64 -6.32 0.38
CA PHE A 265 -20.22 -7.07 -0.72
C PHE A 265 -21.65 -6.64 -1.04
N LYS A 266 -22.08 -6.89 -2.27
CA LYS A 266 -23.43 -6.68 -2.79
C LYS A 266 -23.73 -7.77 -3.81
N ASP A 267 -24.74 -8.60 -3.53
CA ASP A 267 -25.11 -9.73 -4.39
C ASP A 267 -23.90 -10.63 -4.69
N ASN A 268 -23.42 -10.67 -5.96
CA ASN A 268 -22.22 -11.40 -6.38
C ASN A 268 -20.98 -10.49 -6.57
N ILE A 269 -20.97 -9.28 -6.02
CA ILE A 269 -19.84 -8.35 -6.05
C ILE A 269 -19.23 -8.26 -4.66
N VAL A 270 -17.89 -8.34 -4.56
CA VAL A 270 -17.16 -8.16 -3.30
C VAL A 270 -15.99 -7.21 -3.48
N LEU A 271 -15.77 -6.32 -2.49
CA LEU A 271 -14.62 -5.42 -2.41
C LEU A 271 -13.49 -6.07 -1.61
N ILE A 272 -12.24 -5.92 -2.07
CA ILE A 272 -11.03 -6.34 -1.36
C ILE A 272 -9.95 -5.25 -1.42
N GLY A 273 -9.05 -5.26 -0.44
CA GLY A 273 -7.94 -4.31 -0.36
C GLY A 273 -8.42 -2.85 -0.28
N ASP A 274 -7.70 -1.94 -0.94
CA ASP A 274 -7.98 -0.51 -0.88
C ASP A 274 -9.37 -0.10 -1.46
N ALA A 275 -10.04 -0.98 -2.19
CA ALA A 275 -11.42 -0.76 -2.60
C ALA A 275 -12.38 -0.82 -1.40
N ALA A 276 -12.12 -1.68 -0.42
CA ALA A 276 -12.91 -1.85 0.80
C ALA A 276 -12.42 -0.98 1.95
N HIS A 277 -11.10 -0.96 2.16
CA HIS A 277 -10.44 -0.29 3.29
C HIS A 277 -8.98 0.04 2.98
N THR A 278 -8.51 1.20 3.40
CA THR A 278 -7.11 1.61 3.24
C THR A 278 -6.38 1.65 4.59
N ALA A 279 -5.08 1.40 4.59
CA ALA A 279 -4.21 1.65 5.74
C ALA A 279 -3.11 2.63 5.36
N HIS A 280 -2.82 3.61 6.23
CA HIS A 280 -1.79 4.61 5.98
C HIS A 280 -0.41 3.96 5.83
N PHE A 281 0.41 4.47 4.91
CA PHE A 281 1.72 3.91 4.58
C PHE A 281 2.71 3.91 5.75
N SER A 282 2.49 4.76 6.77
CA SER A 282 3.37 4.88 7.95
C SER A 282 3.55 3.60 8.77
N ILE A 283 2.64 2.63 8.64
CA ILE A 283 2.75 1.31 9.29
C ILE A 283 3.08 0.18 8.31
N GLY A 284 3.27 0.48 7.01
CA GLY A 284 3.63 -0.51 5.99
C GLY A 284 2.63 -1.64 5.74
N SER A 285 1.35 -1.49 6.13
CA SER A 285 0.41 -2.62 6.21
C SER A 285 -0.61 -2.69 5.08
N GLY A 286 -0.67 -1.73 4.15
CA GLY A 286 -1.69 -1.71 3.10
C GLY A 286 -1.65 -2.94 2.19
N THR A 287 -0.48 -3.29 1.67
CA THR A 287 -0.30 -4.49 0.84
C THR A 287 -0.54 -5.77 1.62
N LYS A 288 -0.08 -5.84 2.89
CA LYS A 288 -0.37 -6.95 3.80
C LYS A 288 -1.86 -7.19 3.93
N LEU A 289 -2.64 -6.15 4.26
CA LEU A 289 -4.11 -6.24 4.38
C LEU A 289 -4.75 -6.74 3.10
N ALA A 290 -4.33 -6.21 1.95
CA ALA A 290 -4.85 -6.61 0.65
C ALA A 290 -4.58 -8.10 0.33
N MET A 291 -3.40 -8.61 0.68
CA MET A 291 -3.06 -10.04 0.51
C MET A 291 -3.85 -10.92 1.48
N GLU A 292 -3.99 -10.51 2.73
CA GLU A 292 -4.80 -11.24 3.73
C GLU A 292 -6.29 -11.31 3.33
N ASP A 293 -6.83 -10.27 2.69
CA ASP A 293 -8.19 -10.31 2.13
C ASP A 293 -8.29 -11.39 1.05
N GLY A 294 -7.27 -11.50 0.18
CA GLY A 294 -7.19 -12.55 -0.82
C GLY A 294 -7.21 -13.96 -0.21
N ILE A 295 -6.44 -14.18 0.87
CA ILE A 295 -6.42 -15.44 1.62
C ILE A 295 -7.81 -15.77 2.19
N ALA A 296 -8.40 -14.83 2.93
CA ALA A 296 -9.68 -15.04 3.60
C ALA A 296 -10.83 -15.26 2.61
N LEU A 297 -10.88 -14.47 1.52
CA LEU A 297 -11.88 -14.64 0.48
C LEU A 297 -11.74 -16.00 -0.21
N THR A 298 -10.51 -16.42 -0.55
CA THR A 298 -10.25 -17.75 -1.13
C THR A 298 -10.73 -18.85 -0.21
N LYS A 299 -10.46 -18.77 1.08
CA LYS A 299 -10.87 -19.77 2.09
C LYS A 299 -12.39 -19.91 2.16
N VAL A 300 -13.13 -18.81 2.26
CA VAL A 300 -14.59 -18.89 2.37
C VAL A 300 -15.27 -19.32 1.07
N LEU A 301 -14.71 -18.97 -0.10
CA LEU A 301 -15.25 -19.39 -1.40
C LEU A 301 -15.05 -20.87 -1.68
N ASN A 302 -14.01 -21.49 -1.15
CA ASN A 302 -13.75 -22.93 -1.24
C ASN A 302 -14.41 -23.75 -0.13
N SER A 303 -15.09 -23.12 0.83
CA SER A 303 -15.93 -23.85 1.78
C SER A 303 -17.14 -24.45 1.05
N ASN A 304 -17.55 -25.67 1.44
CA ASN A 304 -18.74 -26.32 0.87
C ASN A 304 -20.05 -25.85 1.50
N GLU A 305 -20.01 -24.81 2.36
CA GLU A 305 -21.15 -24.35 3.15
C GLU A 305 -21.70 -23.03 2.64
N GLY A 306 -23.00 -22.98 2.43
CA GLY A 306 -23.77 -21.79 2.12
C GLY A 306 -23.66 -21.31 0.66
N THR A 307 -24.50 -20.34 0.36
CA THR A 307 -24.56 -19.61 -0.91
C THR A 307 -23.38 -18.62 -1.05
N VAL A 308 -23.18 -18.06 -2.23
CA VAL A 308 -22.14 -17.04 -2.44
C VAL A 308 -22.33 -15.83 -1.49
N PRO A 309 -23.51 -15.21 -1.36
CA PRO A 309 -23.71 -14.12 -0.41
C PRO A 309 -23.39 -14.49 1.05
N GLU A 310 -23.73 -15.70 1.51
CA GLU A 310 -23.41 -16.14 2.86
C GLU A 310 -21.90 -16.32 3.07
N ARG A 311 -21.18 -16.78 2.06
CA ARG A 311 -19.71 -16.87 2.07
C ARG A 311 -19.07 -15.47 2.12
N LEU A 312 -19.61 -14.52 1.34
CA LEU A 312 -19.13 -13.13 1.34
C LEU A 312 -19.39 -12.43 2.69
N ALA A 313 -20.53 -12.74 3.35
CA ALA A 313 -20.81 -12.25 4.69
C ALA A 313 -19.80 -12.79 5.72
N ARG A 314 -19.40 -14.07 5.63
CA ARG A 314 -18.36 -14.64 6.49
C ARG A 314 -17.00 -14.02 6.22
N TYR A 315 -16.66 -13.77 4.95
CA TYR A 315 -15.43 -13.05 4.58
C TYR A 315 -15.36 -11.68 5.27
N GLN A 316 -16.40 -10.86 5.16
CA GLN A 316 -16.43 -9.56 5.82
C GLN A 316 -16.32 -9.69 7.34
N ALA A 317 -17.09 -10.59 7.96
CA ALA A 317 -17.06 -10.79 9.41
C ALA A 317 -15.66 -11.22 9.94
N GLU A 318 -14.94 -12.06 9.19
CA GLU A 318 -13.57 -12.48 9.52
C GLU A 318 -12.57 -11.33 9.39
N ARG A 319 -12.68 -10.53 8.32
CA ARG A 319 -11.66 -9.53 7.98
C ARG A 319 -11.86 -8.15 8.62
N GLU A 320 -13.12 -7.77 8.88
CA GLU A 320 -13.46 -6.42 9.35
C GLU A 320 -12.74 -6.07 10.67
N THR A 321 -12.70 -7.00 11.62
CA THR A 321 -12.03 -6.77 12.91
C THR A 321 -10.54 -6.49 12.74
N GLU A 322 -9.85 -7.27 11.91
CA GLU A 322 -8.41 -7.10 11.67
C GLU A 322 -8.11 -5.82 10.87
N ALA A 323 -8.93 -5.50 9.87
CA ALA A 323 -8.84 -4.25 9.13
C ALA A 323 -9.03 -3.04 10.05
N LEU A 324 -10.02 -3.07 10.94
CA LEU A 324 -10.28 -2.01 11.92
C LEU A 324 -9.14 -1.83 12.93
N LYS A 325 -8.53 -2.92 13.42
CA LYS A 325 -7.36 -2.86 14.32
C LYS A 325 -6.18 -2.18 13.63
N LEU A 326 -5.85 -2.61 12.40
CA LEU A 326 -4.76 -2.02 11.64
C LEU A 326 -5.03 -0.58 11.22
N GLN A 327 -6.27 -0.26 10.81
CA GLN A 327 -6.66 1.12 10.56
C GLN A 327 -6.58 2.01 11.80
N SER A 328 -6.89 1.48 12.98
CA SER A 328 -6.77 2.23 14.25
C SER A 328 -5.31 2.53 14.56
N ALA A 329 -4.43 1.54 14.45
CA ALA A 329 -2.98 1.73 14.62
C ALA A 329 -2.42 2.73 13.58
N ALA A 330 -2.78 2.56 12.30
CA ALA A 330 -2.38 3.46 11.24
C ALA A 330 -2.88 4.90 11.46
N ARG A 331 -4.11 5.07 11.97
CA ARG A 331 -4.66 6.40 12.31
C ARG A 331 -3.89 7.08 13.43
N ASN A 332 -3.56 6.34 14.49
CA ASN A 332 -2.78 6.90 15.60
C ASN A 332 -1.41 7.37 15.10
N ARG A 333 -0.74 6.55 14.31
CA ARG A 333 0.56 6.87 13.71
C ARG A 333 0.48 8.08 12.79
N MET A 334 -0.52 8.12 11.91
CA MET A 334 -0.76 9.23 11.00
C MET A 334 -1.05 10.53 11.75
N SER A 335 -1.91 10.50 12.78
CA SER A 335 -2.18 11.67 13.62
C SER A 335 -0.93 12.14 14.37
N TRP A 336 -0.03 11.22 14.74
CA TRP A 336 1.25 11.58 15.32
C TRP A 336 2.12 12.41 14.36
N PHE A 337 2.19 12.03 13.08
CA PHE A 337 2.91 12.81 12.06
C PHE A 337 2.20 14.13 11.71
N GLU A 338 0.87 14.16 11.70
CA GLU A 338 0.10 15.39 11.46
C GLU A 338 0.30 16.42 12.58
N ASP A 339 0.47 15.95 13.82
CA ASP A 339 0.68 16.77 15.02
C ASP A 339 2.15 16.82 15.45
N ILE A 340 3.11 16.69 14.52
CA ILE A 340 4.55 16.60 14.82
C ILE A 340 5.05 17.70 15.73
N GLU A 341 4.52 18.91 15.63
CA GLU A 341 4.89 20.07 16.45
C GLU A 341 4.69 19.83 17.96
N ARG A 342 3.84 18.88 18.35
CA ARG A 342 3.64 18.50 19.75
C ARG A 342 4.82 17.72 20.35
N TYR A 343 5.70 17.16 19.50
CA TYR A 343 6.75 16.22 19.89
C TYR A 343 8.16 16.80 19.69
N VAL A 344 8.29 17.91 18.99
CA VAL A 344 9.59 18.46 18.58
C VAL A 344 10.44 19.03 19.73
N TYR A 345 9.86 19.26 20.90
CA TYR A 345 10.61 19.66 22.09
C TYR A 345 11.18 18.47 22.89
N MET A 346 10.82 17.24 22.52
CA MET A 346 11.37 16.04 23.15
C MET A 346 12.88 15.93 22.89
N GLU A 347 13.57 15.22 23.78
CA GLU A 347 14.93 14.78 23.51
C GLU A 347 14.92 13.72 22.39
N PRO A 348 16.02 13.57 21.61
CA PRO A 348 16.07 12.65 20.49
C PRO A 348 15.68 11.21 20.83
N GLU A 349 16.09 10.68 21.97
CA GLU A 349 15.73 9.34 22.46
C GLU A 349 14.23 9.21 22.74
N GLN A 350 13.63 10.25 23.32
CA GLN A 350 12.20 10.28 23.63
C GLN A 350 11.37 10.32 22.33
N LEU A 351 11.78 11.15 21.37
CA LEU A 351 11.12 11.21 20.08
C LEU A 351 11.27 9.89 19.31
N ALA A 352 12.46 9.30 19.30
CA ALA A 352 12.68 8.00 18.67
C ALA A 352 11.77 6.92 19.29
N PHE A 353 11.66 6.88 20.62
CA PHE A 353 10.75 5.97 21.30
C PHE A 353 9.29 6.23 20.90
N ALA A 354 8.85 7.49 20.88
CA ALA A 354 7.49 7.85 20.46
C ALA A 354 7.19 7.47 19.01
N VAL A 355 8.16 7.65 18.09
CA VAL A 355 8.06 7.20 16.69
C VAL A 355 7.92 5.69 16.59
N LEU A 356 8.57 4.92 17.43
CA LEU A 356 8.59 3.46 17.34
C LEU A 356 7.39 2.80 18.00
N THR A 357 6.77 3.45 18.98
CA THR A 357 5.71 2.88 19.83
C THR A 357 4.34 3.52 19.64
N GLY A 358 4.24 4.66 18.93
CA GLY A 358 3.02 5.47 18.72
C GLY A 358 2.07 4.96 17.64
#